data_1c6d96c837f5dfbd4b504ddc1e3ced7f
#
_entry.id   1c6d96c837f5dfbd4b504ddc1e3ced7f
#
_cell.length_a   1.000
_cell.length_b   1.000
_cell.length_c   1.000
_cell.angle_alpha   90.00
_cell.angle_beta   90.00
_cell.angle_gamma   90.00
#
_symmetry.space_group_name_H-M   'P 1'
#
loop_
_entity.id
_entity.type
_entity.pdbx_description
1 polymer ?
#
loop_
_entity_poly.entity_id
_entity_poly.type
_entity_poly.pdbx_seq_one_letter_code
_entity_poly.pdbx_strand_id
1 'polypeptide(L)'
;MPMTRARPDVVAARIVDGYGVVVFLHLVALAVLVGAIALVGVSYMRLRAAQSLEEATPWATLADQTTVLFPVAILGLFASGAYLTNDRWSWSTRWIDVSIAALVLVAVQGPLVAGGTTSRLARAVREHAPGPLGEDVRSLARAPALWFVVCGNPAIVLAIVWNMTVKPGTAGAIGALVAGYAVGVVAALFARA
;
A
#
# COMPACT_ATOMS: atom_id res chain seq x y z
N MET A 1 -36.97 -18.11 43.53
CA MET A 1 -35.84 -18.16 42.57
C MET A 1 -34.95 -16.98 42.83
N PRO A 2 -33.71 -17.10 43.33
CA PRO A 2 -32.81 -15.99 43.53
C PRO A 2 -32.22 -15.56 42.19
N MET A 3 -32.44 -14.29 41.80
CA MET A 3 -31.76 -13.65 40.68
C MET A 3 -30.28 -13.52 41.04
N THR A 4 -29.45 -14.30 40.36
CA THR A 4 -28.00 -14.20 40.44
C THR A 4 -27.58 -12.87 39.78
N ARG A 5 -27.26 -11.86 40.59
CA ARG A 5 -26.63 -10.62 40.10
C ARG A 5 -25.30 -10.97 39.46
N ALA A 6 -25.18 -10.74 38.17
CA ALA A 6 -23.92 -10.84 37.46
C ALA A 6 -22.90 -9.92 38.15
N ARG A 7 -21.73 -10.45 38.46
CA ARG A 7 -20.66 -9.67 39.11
C ARG A 7 -20.18 -8.58 38.14
N PRO A 8 -20.14 -7.30 38.59
CA PRO A 8 -19.75 -6.17 37.74
C PRO A 8 -18.29 -6.23 37.25
N ASP A 9 -17.45 -6.97 37.95
CA ASP A 9 -16.04 -7.23 37.65
C ASP A 9 -15.82 -8.06 36.36
N VAL A 10 -16.78 -8.91 35.99
CA VAL A 10 -16.71 -9.72 34.75
C VAL A 10 -17.06 -8.89 33.50
N VAL A 11 -17.81 -7.80 33.67
CA VAL A 11 -18.19 -6.89 32.57
C VAL A 11 -17.08 -5.87 32.30
N ALA A 12 -16.37 -5.41 33.33
CA ALA A 12 -15.27 -4.44 33.19
C ALA A 12 -14.01 -5.04 32.54
N ALA A 13 -13.75 -6.37 32.68
CA ALA A 13 -12.60 -7.02 32.10
C ALA A 13 -12.68 -7.25 30.56
N ARG A 14 -13.79 -6.88 29.92
CA ARG A 14 -14.01 -7.02 28.47
C ARG A 14 -13.69 -5.76 27.64
N ILE A 15 -13.13 -4.73 28.24
CA ILE A 15 -13.04 -3.42 27.58
C ILE A 15 -11.89 -3.34 26.57
N VAL A 16 -10.86 -4.16 26.67
CA VAL A 16 -9.79 -4.23 25.66
C VAL A 16 -9.39 -5.69 25.44
N ASP A 17 -10.00 -6.33 24.47
CA ASP A 17 -9.56 -7.63 23.96
C ASP A 17 -8.26 -7.44 23.17
N GLY A 18 -7.19 -8.18 23.49
CA GLY A 18 -5.91 -8.11 22.79
C GLY A 18 -6.05 -8.30 21.28
N TYR A 19 -7.00 -9.15 20.86
CA TYR A 19 -7.36 -9.32 19.46
C TYR A 19 -7.87 -8.00 18.83
N GLY A 20 -8.77 -7.30 19.50
CA GLY A 20 -9.32 -6.02 19.01
C GLY A 20 -8.24 -4.95 18.86
N VAL A 21 -7.29 -4.89 19.80
CA VAL A 21 -6.12 -3.97 19.69
C VAL A 21 -5.28 -4.30 18.46
N VAL A 22 -4.98 -5.59 18.23
CA VAL A 22 -4.16 -5.97 17.07
C VAL A 22 -4.91 -5.77 15.76
N VAL A 23 -6.23 -5.98 15.69
CA VAL A 23 -7.06 -5.61 14.53
C VAL A 23 -6.97 -4.11 14.27
N PHE A 24 -7.07 -3.27 15.31
CA PHE A 24 -6.92 -1.82 15.17
C PHE A 24 -5.55 -1.44 14.60
N LEU A 25 -4.47 -2.01 15.14
CA LEU A 25 -3.11 -1.77 14.65
C LEU A 25 -2.93 -2.23 13.20
N HIS A 26 -3.54 -3.36 12.82
CA HIS A 26 -3.55 -3.86 11.44
C HIS A 26 -4.24 -2.88 10.49
N LEU A 27 -5.38 -2.34 10.90
CA LEU A 27 -6.12 -1.33 10.12
C LEU A 27 -5.36 -0.01 10.03
N VAL A 28 -4.67 0.42 11.10
CA VAL A 28 -3.79 1.60 11.07
C VAL A 28 -2.64 1.38 10.09
N ALA A 29 -1.97 0.23 10.13
CA ALA A 29 -0.91 -0.10 9.18
C ALA A 29 -1.43 -0.12 7.73
N LEU A 30 -2.63 -0.65 7.49
CA LEU A 30 -3.29 -0.60 6.18
C LEU A 30 -3.58 0.84 5.74
N ALA A 31 -4.10 1.68 6.63
CA ALA A 31 -4.37 3.09 6.33
C ALA A 31 -3.08 3.85 5.98
N VAL A 32 -1.98 3.59 6.69
CA VAL A 32 -0.66 4.15 6.38
C VAL A 32 -0.17 3.70 5.00
N LEU A 33 -0.31 2.41 4.68
CA LEU A 33 0.08 1.89 3.36
C LEU A 33 -0.73 2.54 2.24
N VAL A 34 -2.06 2.59 2.37
CA VAL A 34 -2.96 3.20 1.37
C VAL A 34 -2.68 4.70 1.23
N GLY A 35 -2.47 5.41 2.34
CA GLY A 35 -2.10 6.82 2.35
C GLY A 35 -0.76 7.07 1.64
N ALA A 36 0.26 6.26 1.91
CA ALA A 36 1.56 6.36 1.24
C ALA A 36 1.45 6.10 -0.27
N ILE A 37 0.70 5.08 -0.69
CA ILE A 37 0.42 4.79 -2.10
C ILE A 37 -0.27 5.99 -2.78
N ALA A 38 -1.29 6.57 -2.13
CA ALA A 38 -2.02 7.73 -2.66
C ALA A 38 -1.12 8.96 -2.78
N LEU A 39 -0.32 9.28 -1.76
CA LEU A 39 0.61 10.42 -1.79
C LEU A 39 1.64 10.28 -2.91
N VAL A 40 2.24 9.11 -3.07
CA VAL A 40 3.19 8.84 -4.15
C VAL A 40 2.48 8.93 -5.51
N GLY A 41 1.29 8.36 -5.66
CA GLY A 41 0.52 8.43 -6.89
C GLY A 41 0.21 9.88 -7.31
N VAL A 42 -0.29 10.71 -6.37
CA VAL A 42 -0.55 12.14 -6.62
C VAL A 42 0.75 12.87 -6.97
N SER A 43 1.84 12.59 -6.25
CA SER A 43 3.14 13.19 -6.52
C SER A 43 3.60 12.93 -7.96
N TYR A 44 3.48 11.68 -8.44
CA TYR A 44 3.86 11.36 -9.82
C TYR A 44 2.94 11.98 -10.88
N MET A 45 1.65 12.06 -10.62
CA MET A 45 0.73 12.78 -11.52
C MET A 45 1.11 14.26 -11.64
N ARG A 46 1.47 14.90 -10.53
CA ARG A 46 1.91 16.30 -10.51
C ARG A 46 3.28 16.50 -11.16
N LEU A 47 4.24 15.60 -10.89
CA LEU A 47 5.55 15.61 -11.54
C LEU A 47 5.45 15.51 -13.06
N ARG A 48 4.56 14.65 -13.57
CA ARG A 48 4.33 14.51 -14.99
C ARG A 48 3.75 15.78 -15.64
N ALA A 49 2.93 16.53 -14.89
CA ALA A 49 2.30 17.77 -15.37
C ALA A 49 3.21 19.00 -15.22
N ALA A 50 4.28 18.94 -14.42
CA ALA A 50 5.16 20.04 -14.13
C ALA A 50 5.89 20.52 -15.40
N GLN A 51 6.03 21.85 -15.53
CA GLN A 51 6.72 22.49 -16.64
C GLN A 51 8.11 23.01 -16.22
N SER A 52 8.31 23.28 -14.94
CA SER A 52 9.56 23.78 -14.38
C SER A 52 10.05 22.95 -13.20
N LEU A 53 11.33 23.11 -12.83
CA LEU A 53 11.92 22.45 -11.67
C LEU A 53 11.30 22.95 -10.36
N GLU A 54 10.90 24.22 -10.28
CA GLU A 54 10.24 24.78 -9.11
C GLU A 54 8.91 24.10 -8.83
N GLU A 55 8.14 23.80 -9.90
CA GLU A 55 6.89 23.05 -9.79
C GLU A 55 7.13 21.57 -9.44
N ALA A 56 8.18 20.96 -9.95
CA ALA A 56 8.49 19.55 -9.77
C ALA A 56 9.06 19.25 -8.36
N THR A 57 9.86 20.15 -7.80
CA THR A 57 10.61 19.94 -6.56
C THR A 57 9.76 19.51 -5.36
N PRO A 58 8.64 20.17 -5.02
CA PRO A 58 7.84 19.75 -3.87
C PRO A 58 7.28 18.34 -4.03
N TRP A 59 6.89 17.95 -5.23
CA TRP A 59 6.31 16.64 -5.51
C TRP A 59 7.36 15.53 -5.52
N ALA A 60 8.55 15.79 -6.08
CA ALA A 60 9.67 14.85 -6.02
C ALA A 60 10.11 14.61 -4.58
N THR A 61 10.17 15.68 -3.78
CA THR A 61 10.53 15.60 -2.36
C THR A 61 9.47 14.85 -1.56
N LEU A 62 8.19 15.13 -1.79
CA LEU A 62 7.09 14.43 -1.11
C LEU A 62 7.11 12.93 -1.44
N ALA A 63 7.29 12.56 -2.71
CA ALA A 63 7.39 11.16 -3.11
C ALA A 63 8.55 10.46 -2.41
N ASP A 64 9.74 11.07 -2.38
CA ASP A 64 10.94 10.51 -1.76
C ASP A 64 10.76 10.32 -0.25
N GLN A 65 10.29 11.35 0.46
CA GLN A 65 10.03 11.29 1.91
C GLN A 65 8.96 10.27 2.28
N THR A 66 7.96 10.06 1.43
CA THR A 66 6.89 9.10 1.67
C THR A 66 7.39 7.64 1.60
N THR A 67 8.52 7.38 0.94
CA THR A 67 9.03 6.00 0.76
C THR A 67 9.32 5.29 2.08
N VAL A 68 9.67 6.00 3.14
CA VAL A 68 9.93 5.42 4.47
C VAL A 68 8.68 4.80 5.11
N LEU A 69 7.49 5.24 4.71
CA LEU A 69 6.24 4.72 5.25
C LEU A 69 5.93 3.29 4.76
N PHE A 70 6.41 2.90 3.58
CA PHE A 70 6.14 1.58 3.02
C PHE A 70 6.69 0.43 3.88
N PRO A 71 8.00 0.38 4.22
CA PRO A 71 8.51 -0.70 5.04
C PRO A 71 7.86 -0.73 6.42
N VAL A 72 7.57 0.42 7.04
CA VAL A 72 6.90 0.50 8.34
C VAL A 72 5.49 -0.08 8.26
N ALA A 73 4.69 0.32 7.26
CA ALA A 73 3.33 -0.18 7.07
C ALA A 73 3.32 -1.69 6.74
N ILE A 74 4.20 -2.15 5.85
CA ILE A 74 4.30 -3.55 5.46
C ILE A 74 4.70 -4.43 6.65
N LEU A 75 5.70 -4.04 7.42
CA LEU A 75 6.10 -4.76 8.63
C LEU A 75 4.97 -4.79 9.67
N GLY A 76 4.26 -3.67 9.85
CA GLY A 76 3.08 -3.60 10.72
C GLY A 76 1.98 -4.55 10.27
N LEU A 77 1.69 -4.62 8.97
CA LEU A 77 0.71 -5.54 8.39
C LEU A 77 1.12 -7.00 8.57
N PHE A 78 2.39 -7.36 8.32
CA PHE A 78 2.87 -8.72 8.53
C PHE A 78 2.83 -9.13 9.99
N ALA A 79 3.34 -8.32 10.90
CA ALA A 79 3.39 -8.65 12.32
C ALA A 79 1.99 -8.80 12.91
N SER A 80 1.11 -7.83 12.66
CA SER A 80 -0.28 -7.90 13.13
C SER A 80 -1.07 -9.00 12.44
N GLY A 81 -0.90 -9.19 11.13
CA GLY A 81 -1.54 -10.25 10.37
C GLY A 81 -1.14 -11.65 10.83
N ALA A 82 0.14 -11.87 11.15
CA ALA A 82 0.63 -13.12 11.71
C ALA A 82 0.00 -13.42 13.08
N TYR A 83 -0.07 -12.42 13.95
CA TYR A 83 -0.77 -12.57 15.24
C TYR A 83 -2.24 -12.96 15.05
N LEU A 84 -2.97 -12.23 14.22
CA LEU A 84 -4.39 -12.47 13.93
C LEU A 84 -4.63 -13.86 13.31
N THR A 85 -3.70 -14.32 12.48
CA THR A 85 -3.76 -15.67 11.89
C THR A 85 -3.58 -16.74 12.97
N ASN A 86 -2.61 -16.58 13.87
CA ASN A 86 -2.39 -17.53 14.96
C ASN A 86 -3.54 -17.56 15.98
N ASP A 87 -4.21 -16.42 16.23
CA ASP A 87 -5.26 -16.31 17.24
C ASP A 87 -6.61 -16.86 16.80
N ARG A 88 -7.00 -16.62 15.54
CA ARG A 88 -8.37 -16.91 15.05
C ARG A 88 -8.44 -17.78 13.80
N TRP A 89 -7.32 -17.98 13.09
CA TRP A 89 -7.27 -18.65 11.80
C TRP A 89 -6.21 -19.74 11.79
N SER A 90 -6.06 -20.41 10.67
CA SER A 90 -5.01 -21.41 10.43
C SER A 90 -4.14 -20.95 9.26
N TRP A 91 -2.84 -21.25 9.34
CA TRP A 91 -1.90 -21.06 8.24
C TRP A 91 -2.22 -21.87 6.98
N SER A 92 -3.17 -22.82 7.06
CA SER A 92 -3.73 -23.54 5.91
C SER A 92 -4.90 -22.80 5.24
N THR A 93 -5.24 -21.58 5.69
CA THR A 93 -6.35 -20.78 5.17
C THR A 93 -5.95 -20.09 3.87
N ARG A 94 -6.42 -20.58 2.74
CA ARG A 94 -5.94 -20.21 1.40
C ARG A 94 -6.03 -18.73 1.04
N TRP A 95 -7.08 -18.03 1.44
CA TRP A 95 -7.17 -16.59 1.17
C TRP A 95 -6.09 -15.78 1.92
N ILE A 96 -5.62 -16.27 3.08
CA ILE A 96 -4.51 -15.69 3.83
C ILE A 96 -3.22 -15.89 3.04
N ASP A 97 -2.91 -17.13 2.61
CA ASP A 97 -1.71 -17.44 1.82
C ASP A 97 -1.63 -16.57 0.57
N VAL A 98 -2.74 -16.46 -0.18
CA VAL A 98 -2.85 -15.66 -1.39
C VAL A 98 -2.65 -14.16 -1.10
N SER A 99 -3.21 -13.66 0.00
CA SER A 99 -3.05 -12.25 0.41
C SER A 99 -1.63 -11.94 0.87
N ILE A 100 -0.98 -12.86 1.58
CA ILE A 100 0.44 -12.73 1.98
C ILE A 100 1.33 -12.69 0.72
N ALA A 101 1.13 -13.61 -0.21
CA ALA A 101 1.90 -13.63 -1.46
C ALA A 101 1.73 -12.32 -2.26
N ALA A 102 0.52 -11.77 -2.31
CA ALA A 102 0.25 -10.48 -2.94
C ALA A 102 0.92 -9.31 -2.21
N LEU A 103 0.92 -9.32 -0.86
CA LEU A 103 1.60 -8.29 -0.08
C LEU A 103 3.12 -8.36 -0.26
N VAL A 104 3.70 -9.56 -0.33
CA VAL A 104 5.12 -9.75 -0.67
C VAL A 104 5.42 -9.20 -2.07
N LEU A 105 4.55 -9.45 -3.06
CA LEU A 105 4.70 -8.89 -4.39
C LEU A 105 4.75 -7.36 -4.35
N VAL A 106 3.82 -6.70 -3.65
CA VAL A 106 3.81 -5.24 -3.46
C VAL A 106 5.08 -4.76 -2.76
N ALA A 107 5.51 -5.47 -1.71
CA ALA A 107 6.71 -5.16 -0.93
C ALA A 107 8.01 -5.22 -1.75
N VAL A 108 8.08 -6.14 -2.73
CA VAL A 108 9.26 -6.34 -3.56
C VAL A 108 9.26 -5.42 -4.78
N GLN A 109 8.15 -5.36 -5.52
CA GLN A 109 8.11 -4.56 -6.76
C GLN A 109 8.17 -3.05 -6.50
N GLY A 110 7.63 -2.56 -5.37
CA GLY A 110 7.70 -1.16 -4.99
C GLY A 110 9.14 -0.63 -4.94
N PRO A 111 10.00 -1.13 -4.07
CA PRO A 111 11.41 -0.72 -4.00
C PRO A 111 12.20 -0.98 -5.27
N LEU A 112 12.01 -2.12 -5.94
CA LEU A 112 12.79 -2.47 -7.14
C LEU A 112 12.49 -1.56 -8.33
N VAL A 113 11.23 -1.19 -8.53
CA VAL A 113 10.79 -0.43 -9.71
C VAL A 113 10.63 1.05 -9.38
N ALA A 114 9.86 1.39 -8.34
CA ALA A 114 9.56 2.77 -8.01
C ALA A 114 10.65 3.41 -7.15
N GLY A 115 11.22 2.69 -6.18
CA GLY A 115 12.20 3.25 -5.23
C GLY A 115 13.43 3.82 -5.92
N GLY A 116 14.02 3.06 -6.85
CA GLY A 116 15.17 3.53 -7.64
C GLY A 116 14.84 4.74 -8.51
N THR A 117 13.67 4.76 -9.12
CA THR A 117 13.21 5.88 -9.95
C THR A 117 12.92 7.11 -9.11
N THR A 118 12.27 6.95 -7.95
CA THR A 118 11.96 8.04 -7.01
C THR A 118 13.22 8.74 -6.52
N SER A 119 14.22 7.96 -6.07
CA SER A 119 15.48 8.52 -5.57
C SER A 119 16.29 9.22 -6.67
N ARG A 120 16.30 8.67 -7.90
CA ARG A 120 16.94 9.30 -9.06
C ARG A 120 16.25 10.61 -9.43
N LEU A 121 14.94 10.62 -9.45
CA LEU A 121 14.13 11.79 -9.75
C LEU A 121 14.36 12.90 -8.71
N ALA A 122 14.30 12.56 -7.42
CA ALA A 122 14.55 13.50 -6.33
C ALA A 122 15.98 14.06 -6.37
N ARG A 123 16.96 13.26 -6.78
CA ARG A 123 18.34 13.70 -6.99
C ARG A 123 18.45 14.63 -8.19
N ALA A 124 17.90 14.24 -9.34
CA ALA A 124 17.94 15.06 -10.55
C ALA A 124 17.34 16.44 -10.32
N VAL A 125 16.19 16.51 -9.64
CA VAL A 125 15.56 17.80 -9.29
C VAL A 125 16.43 18.65 -8.35
N ARG A 126 17.17 18.05 -7.41
CA ARG A 126 18.05 18.77 -6.49
C ARG A 126 19.36 19.27 -7.11
N GLU A 127 19.86 18.57 -8.12
CA GLU A 127 21.16 18.87 -8.75
C GLU A 127 21.05 19.89 -9.89
N HIS A 128 19.86 20.18 -10.40
CA HIS A 128 19.64 21.15 -11.46
C HIS A 128 19.35 22.55 -10.90
N ALA A 129 19.85 23.58 -11.62
CA ALA A 129 19.51 24.97 -11.34
C ALA A 129 18.03 25.25 -11.69
N PRO A 130 17.38 26.23 -11.03
CA PRO A 130 16.02 26.64 -11.36
C PRO A 130 15.83 26.91 -12.86
N GLY A 131 14.72 26.45 -13.44
CA GLY A 131 14.47 26.63 -14.86
C GLY A 131 13.53 25.57 -15.47
N PRO A 132 13.52 25.42 -16.80
CA PRO A 132 12.72 24.43 -17.50
C PRO A 132 13.05 23.00 -17.04
N LEU A 133 12.04 22.14 -17.03
CA LEU A 133 12.21 20.73 -16.67
C LEU A 133 13.08 20.02 -17.72
N GLY A 134 14.22 19.46 -17.30
CA GLY A 134 15.11 18.69 -18.17
C GLY A 134 14.47 17.40 -18.70
N GLU A 135 14.96 16.92 -19.85
CA GLU A 135 14.43 15.70 -20.47
C GLU A 135 14.69 14.44 -19.62
N ASP A 136 15.77 14.42 -18.86
CA ASP A 136 16.11 13.37 -17.89
C ASP A 136 15.02 13.23 -16.81
N VAL A 137 14.57 14.34 -16.22
CA VAL A 137 13.50 14.38 -15.22
C VAL A 137 12.16 13.95 -15.86
N ARG A 138 11.87 14.45 -17.06
CA ARG A 138 10.65 14.08 -17.80
C ARG A 138 10.60 12.60 -18.15
N SER A 139 11.71 12.03 -18.61
CA SER A 139 11.80 10.62 -18.98
C SER A 139 11.61 9.71 -17.75
N LEU A 140 12.19 10.06 -16.61
CA LEU A 140 11.98 9.35 -15.35
C LEU A 140 10.52 9.40 -14.89
N ALA A 141 9.88 10.57 -14.92
CA ALA A 141 8.48 10.73 -14.52
C ALA A 141 7.49 9.99 -15.46
N ARG A 142 7.90 9.73 -16.70
CA ARG A 142 7.10 9.02 -17.72
C ARG A 142 7.46 7.54 -17.87
N ALA A 143 8.42 7.02 -17.08
CA ALA A 143 8.88 5.64 -17.19
C ALA A 143 7.71 4.64 -17.09
N PRO A 144 7.51 3.76 -18.11
CA PRO A 144 6.37 2.84 -18.14
C PRO A 144 6.28 1.95 -16.91
N ALA A 145 7.41 1.38 -16.47
CA ALA A 145 7.47 0.50 -15.32
C ALA A 145 6.98 1.18 -14.04
N LEU A 146 7.27 2.48 -13.86
CA LEU A 146 6.77 3.27 -12.75
C LEU A 146 5.24 3.31 -12.71
N TRP A 147 4.59 3.58 -13.86
CA TRP A 147 3.15 3.68 -13.95
C TRP A 147 2.44 2.34 -13.71
N PHE A 148 3.04 1.21 -14.11
CA PHE A 148 2.51 -0.11 -13.75
C PHE A 148 2.52 -0.34 -12.25
N VAL A 149 3.53 0.13 -11.52
CA VAL A 149 3.58 0.02 -10.06
C VAL A 149 2.64 1.01 -9.39
N VAL A 150 2.62 2.27 -9.85
CA VAL A 150 1.76 3.34 -9.30
C VAL A 150 0.27 3.00 -9.43
N CYS A 151 -0.16 2.40 -10.54
CA CYS A 151 -1.55 1.99 -10.73
C CYS A 151 -1.83 0.56 -10.24
N GLY A 152 -0.86 -0.35 -10.35
CA GLY A 152 -1.01 -1.75 -9.97
C GLY A 152 -1.07 -1.99 -8.47
N ASN A 153 -0.20 -1.34 -7.70
CA ASN A 153 -0.15 -1.54 -6.25
C ASN A 153 -1.47 -1.19 -5.54
N PRO A 154 -2.12 -0.04 -5.78
CA PRO A 154 -3.42 0.24 -5.15
C PRO A 154 -4.47 -0.80 -5.53
N ALA A 155 -4.50 -1.28 -6.78
CA ALA A 155 -5.45 -2.29 -7.22
C ALA A 155 -5.19 -3.66 -6.55
N ILE A 156 -3.93 -4.07 -6.38
CA ILE A 156 -3.57 -5.28 -5.63
C ILE A 156 -3.96 -5.13 -4.15
N VAL A 157 -3.68 -3.99 -3.52
CA VAL A 157 -4.05 -3.75 -2.12
C VAL A 157 -5.56 -3.81 -1.93
N LEU A 158 -6.36 -3.26 -2.85
CA LEU A 158 -7.81 -3.40 -2.83
C LEU A 158 -8.27 -4.86 -2.95
N ALA A 159 -7.62 -5.66 -3.79
CA ALA A 159 -7.90 -7.09 -3.90
C ALA A 159 -7.53 -7.87 -2.62
N ILE A 160 -6.44 -7.49 -1.94
CA ILE A 160 -6.09 -8.03 -0.61
C ILE A 160 -7.18 -7.67 0.41
N VAL A 161 -7.64 -6.43 0.45
CA VAL A 161 -8.74 -5.99 1.33
C VAL A 161 -10.02 -6.77 1.04
N TRP A 162 -10.35 -7.01 -0.22
CA TRP A 162 -11.46 -7.87 -0.62
C TRP A 162 -11.31 -9.28 -0.06
N ASN A 163 -10.15 -9.90 -0.22
CA ASN A 163 -9.88 -11.24 0.31
C ASN A 163 -10.04 -11.31 1.83
N MET A 164 -9.60 -10.28 2.57
CA MET A 164 -9.73 -10.21 4.02
C MET A 164 -11.17 -10.01 4.48
N THR A 165 -12.00 -9.32 3.72
CA THR A 165 -13.39 -9.02 4.08
C THR A 165 -14.35 -10.13 3.65
N VAL A 166 -14.23 -10.62 2.42
CA VAL A 166 -15.11 -11.62 1.83
C VAL A 166 -14.69 -13.05 2.16
N LYS A 167 -13.36 -13.27 2.38
CA LYS A 167 -12.77 -14.58 2.74
C LYS A 167 -13.15 -15.68 1.74
N PRO A 168 -12.90 -15.45 0.44
CA PRO A 168 -13.31 -16.38 -0.61
C PRO A 168 -12.47 -17.66 -0.59
N GLY A 169 -12.94 -18.71 -1.27
CA GLY A 169 -12.11 -19.88 -1.55
C GLY A 169 -10.93 -19.52 -2.47
N THR A 170 -9.99 -20.46 -2.66
CA THR A 170 -8.73 -20.25 -3.42
C THR A 170 -8.95 -19.60 -4.78
N ALA A 171 -9.88 -20.10 -5.58
CA ALA A 171 -10.15 -19.57 -6.92
C ALA A 171 -10.66 -18.11 -6.86
N GLY A 172 -11.53 -17.78 -5.91
CA GLY A 172 -12.04 -16.43 -5.71
C GLY A 172 -10.94 -15.47 -5.23
N ALA A 173 -10.05 -15.92 -4.33
CA ALA A 173 -8.94 -15.11 -3.86
C ALA A 173 -7.95 -14.77 -4.98
N ILE A 174 -7.57 -15.76 -5.79
CA ILE A 174 -6.70 -15.56 -6.95
C ILE A 174 -7.41 -14.70 -8.00
N GLY A 175 -8.70 -14.97 -8.26
CA GLY A 175 -9.51 -14.20 -9.22
C GLY A 175 -9.56 -12.71 -8.86
N ALA A 176 -9.73 -12.37 -7.58
CA ALA A 176 -9.71 -10.99 -7.12
C ALA A 176 -8.35 -10.30 -7.39
N LEU A 177 -7.23 -11.00 -7.15
CA LEU A 177 -5.89 -10.44 -7.44
C LEU A 177 -5.66 -10.26 -8.94
N VAL A 178 -6.05 -11.24 -9.76
CA VAL A 178 -5.92 -11.14 -11.23
C VAL A 178 -6.76 -10.00 -11.77
N ALA A 179 -8.01 -9.87 -11.31
CA ALA A 179 -8.88 -8.76 -11.69
C ALA A 179 -8.31 -7.41 -11.23
N GLY A 180 -7.86 -7.31 -9.98
CA GLY A 180 -7.21 -6.10 -9.46
C GLY A 180 -5.98 -5.72 -10.29
N TYR A 181 -5.10 -6.68 -10.57
CA TYR A 181 -3.92 -6.42 -11.38
C TYR A 181 -4.28 -5.98 -12.81
N ALA A 182 -5.25 -6.62 -13.44
CA ALA A 182 -5.74 -6.24 -14.76
C ALA A 182 -6.28 -4.81 -14.78
N VAL A 183 -7.07 -4.42 -13.77
CA VAL A 183 -7.53 -3.03 -13.60
C VAL A 183 -6.35 -2.06 -13.46
N GLY A 184 -5.33 -2.42 -12.65
CA GLY A 184 -4.12 -1.62 -12.49
C GLY A 184 -3.34 -1.44 -13.80
N VAL A 185 -3.21 -2.51 -14.61
CA VAL A 185 -2.58 -2.45 -15.94
C VAL A 185 -3.35 -1.54 -16.88
N VAL A 186 -4.67 -1.70 -16.95
CA VAL A 186 -5.54 -0.84 -17.79
C VAL A 186 -5.40 0.62 -17.36
N ALA A 187 -5.47 0.91 -16.06
CA ALA A 187 -5.28 2.27 -15.54
C ALA A 187 -3.90 2.84 -15.90
N ALA A 188 -2.84 2.02 -15.84
CA ALA A 188 -1.49 2.43 -16.23
C ALA A 188 -1.38 2.76 -17.73
N LEU A 189 -2.08 2.02 -18.59
CA LEU A 189 -2.12 2.30 -20.03
C LEU A 189 -2.79 3.64 -20.33
N PHE A 190 -3.92 3.94 -19.69
CA PHE A 190 -4.60 5.24 -19.82
C PHE A 190 -3.80 6.40 -19.21
N ALA A 191 -3.15 6.16 -18.08
CA ALA A 191 -2.32 7.19 -17.45
C ALA A 191 -1.09 7.57 -18.29
N ARG A 192 -0.67 6.73 -19.23
CA ARG A 192 0.47 6.97 -20.13
C ARG A 192 0.10 7.71 -21.41
N ALA A 193 -1.16 7.60 -21.84
CA ALA A 193 -1.68 8.32 -23.01
C ALA A 193 -1.76 9.83 -22.75
#